data_98b01bf3c2e298e4787a81ccf0a406eb
#
_entry.id   98b01bf3c2e298e4787a81ccf0a406eb
#
_cell.length_a   1.000
_cell.length_b   1.000
_cell.length_c   1.000
_cell.angle_alpha   90.00
_cell.angle_beta   90.00
_cell.angle_gamma   90.00
#
_symmetry.space_group_name_H-M   'P 1'
#
loop_
_entity.id
_entity.type
_entity.pdbx_description
1 polymer ?
#
loop_
_entity_poly.entity_id
_entity_poly.type
_entity_poly.pdbx_seq_one_letter_code
_entity_poly.pdbx_strand_id
1 'polypeptide(L)'
;MGQEETIIIHPAIELLQAEGIDVSGPWAPDTMFTPANRTRYDAAICMYHDQALIPLKTLDMHNGVNVTLGLPIVRTSPDHGTAYDIAGKGVADARSLIAAIRLAGQLASI
;
A
#
# COMPACT_ATOMS: atom_id res chain seq x y z
N MET A 1 25.83 -4.22 -7.80
CA MET A 1 24.40 -4.04 -7.47
C MET A 1 23.83 -2.95 -8.33
N GLY A 2 22.51 -2.87 -8.50
CA GLY A 2 21.85 -1.89 -9.34
C GLY A 2 22.12 -0.44 -8.91
N GLN A 3 21.85 0.49 -9.82
CA GLN A 3 22.06 1.92 -9.62
C GLN A 3 20.74 2.72 -9.65
N GLU A 4 19.61 2.02 -9.55
CA GLU A 4 18.27 2.60 -9.66
C GLU A 4 18.03 3.68 -8.61
N GLU A 5 18.51 3.49 -7.38
CA GLU A 5 18.41 4.49 -6.32
C GLU A 5 19.12 5.79 -6.72
N THR A 6 20.31 5.68 -7.29
CA THR A 6 21.12 6.85 -7.67
C THR A 6 20.61 7.53 -8.91
N ILE A 7 20.20 6.76 -9.92
CA ILE A 7 19.88 7.29 -11.26
C ILE A 7 18.41 7.68 -11.38
N ILE A 8 17.51 7.01 -10.67
CA ILE A 8 16.06 7.17 -10.82
C ILE A 8 15.42 7.73 -9.55
N ILE A 9 15.61 7.07 -8.41
CA ILE A 9 14.85 7.39 -7.19
C ILE A 9 15.32 8.70 -6.57
N HIS A 10 16.61 8.91 -6.39
CA HIS A 10 17.14 10.17 -5.86
C HIS A 10 16.72 11.38 -6.68
N PRO A 11 16.88 11.39 -8.02
CA PRO A 11 16.40 12.50 -8.83
C PRO A 11 14.89 12.74 -8.74
N ALA A 12 14.08 11.66 -8.64
CA ALA A 12 12.65 11.79 -8.46
C ALA A 12 12.29 12.44 -7.11
N ILE A 13 12.98 12.07 -6.04
CA ILE A 13 12.80 12.68 -4.71
C ILE A 13 13.13 14.16 -4.76
N GLU A 14 14.24 14.54 -5.39
CA GLU A 14 14.64 15.95 -5.53
C GLU A 14 13.60 16.79 -6.28
N LEU A 15 13.03 16.23 -7.36
CA LEU A 15 11.97 16.90 -8.11
C LEU A 15 10.69 17.09 -7.27
N LEU A 16 10.30 16.08 -6.52
CA LEU A 16 9.12 16.15 -5.62
C LEU A 16 9.33 17.17 -4.50
N GLN A 17 10.52 17.19 -3.91
CA GLN A 17 10.88 18.19 -2.89
C GLN A 17 10.84 19.62 -3.47
N ALA A 18 11.29 19.81 -4.69
CA ALA A 18 11.21 21.10 -5.38
C ALA A 18 9.76 21.55 -5.63
N GLU A 19 8.83 20.61 -5.74
CA GLU A 19 7.39 20.89 -5.83
C GLU A 19 6.74 21.14 -4.46
N GLY A 20 7.49 21.08 -3.36
CA GLY A 20 7.00 21.30 -2.00
C GLY A 20 6.41 20.07 -1.33
N ILE A 21 6.62 18.87 -1.87
CA ILE A 21 6.18 17.63 -1.26
C ILE A 21 7.21 17.19 -0.21
N ASP A 22 6.74 16.92 1.00
CA ASP A 22 7.58 16.40 2.08
C ASP A 22 7.86 14.91 1.85
N VAL A 23 8.88 14.63 1.07
CA VAL A 23 9.32 13.29 0.73
C VAL A 23 10.76 13.06 1.16
N SER A 24 11.05 11.88 1.66
CA SER A 24 12.39 11.46 2.07
C SER A 24 12.70 10.05 1.58
N GLY A 25 13.99 9.72 1.52
CA GLY A 25 14.46 8.42 1.09
C GLY A 25 15.57 8.50 0.05
N PRO A 26 15.87 7.41 -0.65
CA PRO A 26 15.29 6.06 -0.43
C PRO A 26 15.70 5.47 0.92
N TRP A 27 14.79 4.72 1.53
CA TRP A 27 15.00 4.05 2.81
C TRP A 27 15.19 2.55 2.60
N ALA A 28 15.92 1.91 3.51
CA ALA A 28 16.07 0.46 3.51
C ALA A 28 14.71 -0.20 3.85
N PRO A 29 14.15 -1.05 2.99
CA PRO A 29 12.81 -1.59 3.18
C PRO A 29 12.69 -2.52 4.39
N ASP A 30 13.76 -3.20 4.77
CA ASP A 30 13.77 -4.15 5.88
C ASP A 30 13.59 -3.49 7.25
N THR A 31 13.92 -2.21 7.39
CA THR A 31 13.79 -1.47 8.65
C THR A 31 12.67 -0.43 8.63
N MET A 32 12.16 -0.08 7.48
CA MET A 32 11.21 1.01 7.30
C MET A 32 9.90 0.79 8.06
N PHE A 33 9.45 -0.45 8.18
CA PHE A 33 8.16 -0.79 8.77
C PHE A 33 8.22 -1.19 10.25
N THR A 34 9.36 -1.02 10.90
CA THR A 34 9.46 -1.20 12.35
C THR A 34 8.59 -0.18 13.10
N PRO A 35 8.10 -0.50 14.32
CA PRO A 35 7.24 0.44 15.07
C PRO A 35 7.84 1.84 15.21
N ALA A 36 9.13 1.95 15.48
CA ALA A 36 9.80 3.23 15.62
C ALA A 36 9.84 4.03 14.32
N ASN A 37 10.10 3.37 13.19
CA ASN A 37 10.23 4.05 11.90
C ASN A 37 8.87 4.40 11.28
N ARG A 38 7.82 3.63 11.53
CA ARG A 38 6.48 3.93 11.03
C ARG A 38 5.90 5.25 11.54
N THR A 39 6.38 5.77 12.64
CA THR A 39 5.96 7.08 13.16
C THR A 39 6.57 8.27 12.42
N ARG A 40 7.51 8.04 11.51
CA ARG A 40 8.28 9.07 10.83
C ARG A 40 7.70 9.48 9.47
N TYR A 41 6.67 8.80 8.99
CA TYR A 41 6.04 9.08 7.69
C TYR A 41 4.56 8.75 7.73
N ASP A 42 3.78 9.34 6.84
CA ASP A 42 2.34 9.09 6.70
C ASP A 42 2.04 8.03 5.63
N ALA A 43 2.87 7.96 4.60
CA ALA A 43 2.71 7.03 3.50
C ALA A 43 4.07 6.48 3.05
N ALA A 44 4.11 5.22 2.68
CA ALA A 44 5.28 4.56 2.13
C ALA A 44 5.08 4.28 0.64
N ILE A 45 5.99 4.78 -0.20
CA ILE A 45 6.01 4.49 -1.63
C ILE A 45 6.92 3.28 -1.86
N CYS A 46 6.35 2.21 -2.35
CA CYS A 46 7.04 0.95 -2.63
C CYS A 46 7.25 0.79 -4.12
N MET A 47 8.39 0.21 -4.50
CA MET A 47 8.80 0.13 -5.90
C MET A 47 8.20 -1.06 -6.63
N TYR A 48 7.71 -2.06 -5.89
CA TYR A 48 7.06 -3.23 -6.48
C TYR A 48 6.05 -3.84 -5.51
N HIS A 49 5.20 -4.69 -6.03
CA HIS A 49 4.03 -5.25 -5.34
C HIS A 49 4.36 -5.86 -3.97
N ASP A 50 5.28 -6.80 -3.90
CA ASP A 50 5.55 -7.51 -2.64
C ASP A 50 6.27 -6.65 -1.61
N GLN A 51 7.00 -5.63 -2.05
CA GLN A 51 7.62 -4.67 -1.14
C GLN A 51 6.58 -3.93 -0.29
N ALA A 52 5.39 -3.74 -0.83
CA ALA A 52 4.25 -3.16 -0.10
C ALA A 52 3.44 -4.22 0.63
N LEU A 53 3.16 -5.36 0.00
CA LEU A 53 2.21 -6.33 0.55
C LEU A 53 2.79 -7.18 1.67
N ILE A 54 4.09 -7.47 1.68
CA ILE A 54 4.72 -8.20 2.79
C ILE A 54 4.53 -7.44 4.11
N PRO A 55 4.92 -6.16 4.23
CA PRO A 55 4.68 -5.42 5.46
C PRO A 55 3.19 -5.21 5.76
N LEU A 56 2.37 -4.91 4.76
CA LEU A 56 0.94 -4.72 4.96
C LEU A 56 0.29 -5.95 5.59
N LYS A 57 0.51 -7.12 5.01
CA LYS A 57 -0.08 -8.37 5.49
C LYS A 57 0.52 -8.84 6.82
N THR A 58 1.76 -8.49 7.08
CA THR A 58 2.42 -8.77 8.36
C THR A 58 1.85 -7.91 9.49
N LEU A 59 1.55 -6.65 9.21
CA LEU A 59 1.01 -5.71 10.19
C LEU A 59 -0.48 -5.90 10.43
N ASP A 60 -1.26 -6.08 9.36
CA ASP A 60 -2.72 -6.25 9.45
C ASP A 60 -3.26 -6.99 8.23
N MET A 61 -3.30 -8.29 8.31
CA MET A 61 -3.70 -9.15 7.19
C MET A 61 -5.17 -8.98 6.80
N HIS A 62 -6.04 -8.58 7.74
CA HIS A 62 -7.49 -8.64 7.53
C HIS A 62 -8.13 -7.31 7.13
N ASN A 63 -7.48 -6.19 7.41
CA ASN A 63 -8.01 -4.86 7.12
C ASN A 63 -7.34 -4.20 5.90
N GLY A 64 -6.42 -4.88 5.24
CA GLY A 64 -5.80 -4.40 4.01
C GLY A 64 -6.83 -4.22 2.91
N VAL A 65 -6.80 -3.06 2.27
CA VAL A 65 -7.70 -2.72 1.15
C VAL A 65 -6.87 -2.22 -0.02
N ASN A 66 -7.17 -2.74 -1.18
CA ASN A 66 -6.62 -2.23 -2.44
C ASN A 66 -7.46 -1.07 -2.93
N VAL A 67 -6.84 0.08 -3.18
CA VAL A 67 -7.49 1.27 -3.73
C VAL A 67 -6.79 1.64 -5.04
N THR A 68 -7.53 1.73 -6.12
CA THR A 68 -7.00 2.20 -7.40
C THR A 68 -7.16 3.70 -7.49
N LEU A 69 -6.05 4.42 -7.59
CA LEU A 69 -6.04 5.87 -7.69
C LEU A 69 -6.10 6.33 -9.17
N GLY A 70 -6.53 7.57 -9.38
CA GLY A 70 -6.56 8.20 -10.70
C GLY A 70 -7.75 7.82 -11.58
N LEU A 71 -8.74 7.13 -11.04
CA LEU A 71 -10.00 6.82 -11.74
C LEU A 71 -11.06 7.89 -11.46
N PRO A 72 -12.01 8.12 -12.37
CA PRO A 72 -13.15 9.01 -12.14
C PRO A 72 -14.20 8.42 -11.18
N ILE A 73 -13.99 7.22 -10.71
CA ILE A 73 -14.83 6.50 -9.75
C ILE A 73 -14.00 6.06 -8.56
N VAL A 74 -14.64 5.83 -7.42
CA VAL A 74 -14.01 5.16 -6.28
C VAL A 74 -13.97 3.65 -6.56
N ARG A 75 -12.77 3.08 -6.55
CA ARG A 75 -12.57 1.63 -6.72
C ARG A 75 -11.76 1.09 -5.55
N THR A 76 -12.37 0.25 -4.76
CA THR A 76 -11.72 -0.51 -3.69
C THR A 76 -11.91 -2.01 -3.92
N SER A 77 -11.01 -2.82 -3.43
CA SER A 77 -11.15 -4.26 -3.44
C SER A 77 -10.46 -4.89 -2.22
N PRO A 78 -10.88 -6.08 -1.81
CA PRO A 78 -10.15 -6.80 -0.77
C PRO A 78 -8.73 -7.13 -1.23
N ASP A 79 -7.85 -7.30 -0.28
CA ASP A 79 -6.42 -7.53 -0.49
C ASP A 79 -6.09 -9.04 -0.46
N HIS A 80 -6.90 -9.85 -1.12
CA HIS A 80 -6.64 -11.29 -1.27
C HIS A 80 -6.83 -11.73 -2.71
N GLY A 81 -6.25 -12.89 -3.05
CA GLY A 81 -6.40 -13.50 -4.37
C GLY A 81 -7.73 -14.22 -4.54
N THR A 82 -7.84 -14.98 -5.63
CA THR A 82 -9.06 -15.68 -6.04
C THR A 82 -9.46 -16.82 -5.11
N ALA A 83 -8.50 -17.41 -4.38
CA ALA A 83 -8.74 -18.46 -3.38
C ALA A 83 -9.64 -19.60 -3.89
N TYR A 84 -9.37 -20.12 -5.09
CA TYR A 84 -10.15 -21.17 -5.73
C TYR A 84 -10.28 -22.45 -4.90
N ASP A 85 -9.29 -22.72 -4.05
CA ASP A 85 -9.26 -23.88 -3.16
C ASP A 85 -10.39 -23.90 -2.11
N ILE A 86 -10.94 -22.74 -1.75
CA ILE A 86 -12.06 -22.61 -0.81
C ILE A 86 -13.37 -22.19 -1.47
N ALA A 87 -13.40 -22.07 -2.79
CA ALA A 87 -14.61 -21.67 -3.53
C ALA A 87 -15.77 -22.64 -3.26
N GLY A 88 -16.92 -22.10 -2.91
CA GLY A 88 -18.12 -22.88 -2.61
C GLY A 88 -18.15 -23.61 -1.27
N LYS A 89 -17.11 -23.44 -0.43
CA LYS A 89 -17.03 -24.15 0.86
C LYS A 89 -17.63 -23.38 2.03
N GLY A 90 -17.99 -22.10 1.86
CA GLY A 90 -18.59 -21.29 2.93
C GLY A 90 -17.64 -20.94 4.07
N VAL A 91 -16.32 -21.03 3.87
CA VAL A 91 -15.28 -20.81 4.91
C VAL A 91 -14.46 -19.56 4.70
N ALA A 92 -14.78 -18.75 3.67
CA ALA A 92 -14.03 -17.54 3.35
C ALA A 92 -14.13 -16.50 4.49
N ASP A 93 -13.01 -15.83 4.77
CA ASP A 93 -12.98 -14.69 5.68
C ASP A 93 -13.42 -13.43 4.96
N ALA A 94 -14.52 -12.83 5.39
CA ALA A 94 -15.10 -11.64 4.75
C ALA A 94 -14.51 -10.31 5.23
N ARG A 95 -13.60 -10.30 6.20
CA ARG A 95 -13.13 -9.05 6.85
C ARG A 95 -12.50 -8.07 5.87
N SER A 96 -11.67 -8.53 4.95
CA SER A 96 -11.04 -7.65 3.95
C SER A 96 -12.08 -7.04 3.00
N LEU A 97 -13.09 -7.81 2.57
CA LEU A 97 -14.17 -7.29 1.74
C LEU A 97 -15.01 -6.25 2.49
N ILE A 98 -15.32 -6.50 3.76
CA ILE A 98 -16.05 -5.55 4.60
C ILE A 98 -15.26 -4.25 4.75
N ALA A 99 -13.95 -4.33 4.98
CA ALA A 99 -13.08 -3.17 5.05
C ALA A 99 -13.07 -2.38 3.73
N ALA A 100 -13.02 -3.07 2.59
CA ALA A 100 -13.06 -2.45 1.26
C ALA A 100 -14.38 -1.71 1.02
N ILE A 101 -15.53 -2.29 1.39
CA ILE A 101 -16.84 -1.66 1.25
C ILE A 101 -16.94 -0.41 2.13
N ARG A 102 -16.50 -0.50 3.38
CA ARG A 102 -16.51 0.65 4.30
C ARG A 102 -15.64 1.79 3.78
N LEU A 103 -14.45 1.49 3.31
CA LEU A 103 -13.55 2.50 2.76
C LEU A 103 -14.14 3.15 1.51
N ALA A 104 -14.76 2.36 0.62
CA ALA A 104 -15.45 2.91 -0.55
C ALA A 104 -16.53 3.93 -0.15
N GLY A 105 -17.34 3.61 0.86
CA GLY A 105 -18.35 4.53 1.39
C GLY A 105 -17.75 5.82 1.96
N GLN A 106 -16.65 5.72 2.68
CA GLN A 106 -15.93 6.89 3.22
C GLN A 106 -15.38 7.78 2.09
N LEU A 107 -14.73 7.18 1.11
CA LEU A 107 -14.15 7.92 -0.01
C LEU A 107 -15.22 8.56 -0.91
N ALA A 108 -16.35 7.91 -1.11
CA ALA A 108 -17.47 8.44 -1.88
C ALA A 108 -18.19 9.62 -1.19
N SER A 109 -17.99 9.81 0.11
CA SER A 109 -18.61 10.88 0.90
C SER A 109 -17.77 12.16 0.97
N ILE A 110 -16.59 12.13 0.38
CA ILE A 110 -15.67 13.30 0.38
C ILE A 110 -16.08 14.33 -0.67
#